data_ab20bfff54e05f583332ff23f421ebb3
#
_entry.id   ab20bfff54e05f583332ff23f421ebb3
#
_cell.length_a   1.000
_cell.length_b   1.000
_cell.length_c   1.000
_cell.angle_alpha   90.00
_cell.angle_beta   90.00
_cell.angle_gamma   90.00
#
_symmetry.space_group_name_H-M   'P 1'
#
loop_
_entity.id
_entity.type
_entity.pdbx_description
1 polymer ?
#
loop_
_entity_poly.entity_id
_entity_poly.type
_entity_poly.pdbx_seq_one_letter_code
_entity_poly.pdbx_strand_id
1 'polypeptide(L)'
;MKKLILLLPLLLTSCVTDHEWAWYILSPDKVNGLTNLKFLLSGIGVTIYISVISIIISMFLGFVVAIPSLAKNKFLSYINIAYVEIVRAIPLLVLILWVYYGLPIMTGISFSPFTSGIIALAISESAFQAEIFRAGINSIKKAQWEAGSSLGLNFFKRLRLVILPQAIKNILPALGNQFVYVLKMSSLVSIIGIADLTRKANELVVTTYRPLEIYTFLILEYLVLILIVSYFCLLYTSPSPRDS
;
A
#
# COMPACT_ATOMS: atom_id res chain seq x y z
N MET A 1 -25.66 2.16 25.86
CA MET A 1 -24.31 1.80 25.35
C MET A 1 -23.35 1.29 26.43
N LYS A 2 -23.26 1.90 27.65
CA LYS A 2 -22.36 1.41 28.73
C LYS A 2 -22.62 -0.04 29.19
N LYS A 3 -23.88 -0.52 29.21
CA LYS A 3 -24.20 -1.90 29.59
C LYS A 3 -23.81 -2.96 28.54
N LEU A 4 -23.70 -2.58 27.27
CA LEU A 4 -23.30 -3.48 26.18
C LEU A 4 -21.79 -3.77 26.23
N ILE A 5 -20.99 -2.78 26.65
CA ILE A 5 -19.52 -2.91 26.80
C ILE A 5 -19.18 -3.87 27.97
N LEU A 6 -20.03 -3.93 29.01
CA LEU A 6 -19.82 -4.83 30.15
C LEU A 6 -20.14 -6.31 29.82
N LEU A 7 -20.95 -6.57 28.79
CA LEU A 7 -21.28 -7.92 28.33
C LEU A 7 -20.22 -8.50 27.34
N LEU A 8 -19.40 -7.65 26.74
CA LEU A 8 -18.36 -8.09 25.81
C LEU A 8 -17.34 -9.06 26.42
N PRO A 9 -16.80 -8.84 27.65
CA PRO A 9 -15.92 -9.82 28.30
C PRO A 9 -16.61 -11.14 28.64
N LEU A 10 -17.90 -11.11 29.00
CA LEU A 10 -18.67 -12.32 29.31
C LEU A 10 -18.94 -13.19 28.07
N LEU A 11 -19.09 -12.60 26.90
CA LEU A 11 -19.22 -13.34 25.62
C LEU A 11 -17.88 -13.95 25.16
N LEU A 12 -16.75 -13.36 25.56
CA LEU A 12 -15.42 -13.86 25.23
C LEU A 12 -14.96 -15.01 26.16
N THR A 13 -15.56 -15.18 27.34
CA THR A 13 -15.18 -16.24 28.29
C THR A 13 -15.87 -17.59 28.03
N SER A 14 -16.90 -17.63 27.18
CA SER A 14 -17.70 -18.85 26.97
C SER A 14 -17.16 -19.85 25.97
N CYS A 15 -16.03 -19.53 25.28
CA CYS A 15 -15.39 -20.38 24.29
C CYS A 15 -13.87 -20.56 24.48
N VAL A 16 -13.39 -20.40 25.72
CA VAL A 16 -12.01 -20.78 26.07
C VAL A 16 -11.96 -22.29 26.20
N THR A 17 -11.77 -22.96 25.06
CA THR A 17 -11.20 -24.32 25.08
C THR A 17 -9.82 -24.24 25.72
N ASP A 18 -9.39 -25.26 26.45
CA ASP A 18 -8.05 -25.38 27.04
C ASP A 18 -6.97 -25.33 25.93
N HIS A 19 -6.69 -24.13 25.42
CA HIS A 19 -5.67 -23.94 24.40
C HIS A 19 -4.31 -23.89 25.10
N GLU A 20 -3.54 -24.95 24.94
CA GLU A 20 -2.14 -24.95 25.38
C GLU A 20 -1.30 -24.13 24.42
N TRP A 21 -0.79 -23.01 24.93
CA TRP A 21 0.10 -22.12 24.17
C TRP A 21 1.40 -22.82 23.80
N ALA A 22 1.75 -22.80 22.52
CA ALA A 22 2.92 -23.45 21.97
C ALA A 22 4.00 -22.47 21.48
N TRP A 23 4.26 -21.41 22.26
CA TRP A 23 5.29 -20.42 21.93
C TRP A 23 6.69 -21.00 21.77
N TYR A 24 6.91 -22.23 22.22
CA TYR A 24 8.18 -22.95 22.03
C TYR A 24 8.52 -23.15 20.54
N ILE A 25 7.53 -23.11 19.63
CA ILE A 25 7.75 -23.23 18.17
C ILE A 25 8.50 -22.03 17.59
N LEU A 26 8.49 -20.90 18.28
CA LEU A 26 9.21 -19.67 17.91
C LEU A 26 10.32 -19.33 18.91
N SER A 27 10.51 -20.14 19.97
CA SER A 27 11.53 -19.88 20.98
C SER A 27 12.92 -20.21 20.43
N PRO A 28 13.89 -19.26 20.47
CA PRO A 28 15.27 -19.49 20.00
C PRO A 28 15.99 -20.65 20.70
N ASP A 29 15.55 -20.98 21.93
CA ASP A 29 16.17 -22.02 22.79
C ASP A 29 15.75 -23.45 22.37
N LYS A 30 14.80 -23.58 21.45
CA LYS A 30 14.31 -24.89 20.96
C LYS A 30 14.88 -25.19 19.56
N VAL A 31 15.08 -26.48 19.28
CA VAL A 31 15.75 -26.99 18.06
C VAL A 31 15.18 -26.37 16.77
N ASN A 32 13.87 -26.24 16.67
CA ASN A 32 13.21 -25.71 15.47
C ASN A 32 12.78 -24.24 15.62
N GLY A 33 12.79 -23.68 16.82
CA GLY A 33 12.24 -22.35 17.07
C GLY A 33 13.00 -21.26 16.35
N LEU A 34 14.34 -21.28 16.40
CA LEU A 34 15.18 -20.33 15.67
C LEU A 34 15.03 -20.46 14.16
N THR A 35 14.88 -21.68 13.64
CA THR A 35 14.67 -21.94 12.21
C THR A 35 13.32 -21.37 11.76
N ASN A 36 12.27 -21.61 12.53
CA ASN A 36 10.93 -21.09 12.25
C ASN A 36 10.92 -19.55 12.29
N LEU A 37 11.57 -18.96 13.28
CA LEU A 37 11.70 -17.50 13.39
C LEU A 37 12.41 -16.91 12.18
N LYS A 38 13.57 -17.46 11.79
CA LYS A 38 14.29 -17.03 10.59
C LYS A 38 13.47 -17.21 9.32
N PHE A 39 12.69 -18.29 9.24
CA PHE A 39 11.80 -18.57 8.11
C PHE A 39 10.72 -17.49 7.98
N LEU A 40 10.04 -17.10 9.08
CA LEU A 40 9.06 -16.03 9.08
C LEU A 40 9.69 -14.70 8.67
N LEU A 41 10.77 -14.30 9.34
CA LEU A 41 11.47 -13.04 9.07
C LEU A 41 11.99 -12.94 7.64
N SER A 42 12.26 -14.07 6.96
CA SER A 42 12.72 -14.07 5.56
C SER A 42 11.72 -13.45 4.58
N GLY A 43 10.43 -13.41 4.94
CA GLY A 43 9.39 -12.77 4.14
C GLY A 43 9.46 -11.24 4.10
N ILE A 44 10.11 -10.59 5.10
CA ILE A 44 10.20 -9.13 5.20
C ILE A 44 10.78 -8.51 3.94
N GLY A 45 11.90 -9.07 3.44
CA GLY A 45 12.56 -8.55 2.25
C GLY A 45 11.66 -8.55 1.02
N VAL A 46 10.88 -9.61 0.81
CA VAL A 46 9.95 -9.73 -0.31
C VAL A 46 8.80 -8.75 -0.17
N THR A 47 8.22 -8.62 1.03
CA THR A 47 7.16 -7.66 1.33
C THR A 47 7.60 -6.23 1.05
N ILE A 48 8.78 -5.82 1.51
CA ILE A 48 9.31 -4.48 1.25
C ILE A 48 9.59 -4.29 -0.24
N TYR A 49 10.26 -5.25 -0.88
CA TYR A 49 10.67 -5.14 -2.27
C TYR A 49 9.46 -4.99 -3.22
N ILE A 50 8.43 -5.83 -3.07
CA ILE A 50 7.23 -5.72 -3.90
C ILE A 50 6.49 -4.40 -3.66
N SER A 51 6.41 -3.96 -2.41
CA SER A 51 5.75 -2.70 -2.05
C SER A 51 6.48 -1.48 -2.62
N VAL A 52 7.82 -1.44 -2.52
CA VAL A 52 8.63 -0.33 -3.05
C VAL A 52 8.51 -0.25 -4.57
N ILE A 53 8.63 -1.36 -5.28
CA ILE A 53 8.51 -1.34 -6.75
C ILE A 53 7.09 -0.93 -7.16
N SER A 54 6.07 -1.50 -6.53
CA SER A 54 4.68 -1.17 -6.85
C SER A 54 4.36 0.29 -6.61
N ILE A 55 4.83 0.90 -5.50
CA ILE A 55 4.58 2.31 -5.22
C ILE A 55 5.30 3.23 -6.21
N ILE A 56 6.53 2.91 -6.60
CA ILE A 56 7.27 3.71 -7.60
C ILE A 56 6.55 3.70 -8.94
N ILE A 57 6.12 2.52 -9.40
CA ILE A 57 5.38 2.38 -10.66
C ILE A 57 4.03 3.10 -10.55
N SER A 58 3.30 2.92 -9.44
CA SER A 58 2.00 3.57 -9.23
C SER A 58 2.10 5.09 -9.16
N MET A 59 3.17 5.64 -8.57
CA MET A 59 3.42 7.08 -8.55
C MET A 59 3.60 7.63 -9.96
N PHE A 60 4.38 6.95 -10.79
CA PHE A 60 4.56 7.35 -12.19
C PHE A 60 3.24 7.27 -12.96
N LEU A 61 2.52 6.16 -12.89
CA LEU A 61 1.22 5.98 -13.55
C LEU A 61 0.19 7.00 -13.04
N GLY A 62 0.10 7.17 -11.72
CA GLY A 62 -0.83 8.11 -11.10
C GLY A 62 -0.54 9.57 -11.49
N PHE A 63 0.72 9.95 -11.59
CA PHE A 63 1.09 11.28 -12.09
C PHE A 63 0.65 11.48 -13.55
N VAL A 64 0.94 10.51 -14.42
CA VAL A 64 0.51 10.56 -15.82
C VAL A 64 -1.01 10.65 -15.95
N VAL A 65 -1.73 9.85 -15.17
CA VAL A 65 -3.20 9.85 -15.10
C VAL A 65 -3.75 11.19 -14.55
N ALA A 66 -3.06 11.84 -13.62
CA ALA A 66 -3.50 13.11 -13.03
C ALA A 66 -3.39 14.30 -14.01
N ILE A 67 -2.40 14.31 -14.92
CA ILE A 67 -2.14 15.45 -15.81
C ILE A 67 -3.38 15.86 -16.64
N PRO A 68 -4.12 14.95 -17.28
CA PRO A 68 -5.33 15.31 -18.04
C PRO A 68 -6.40 15.99 -17.22
N SER A 69 -6.52 15.65 -15.93
CA SER A 69 -7.51 16.28 -15.04
C SER A 69 -7.22 17.76 -14.73
N LEU A 70 -5.96 18.18 -14.92
CA LEU A 70 -5.52 19.57 -14.72
C LEU A 70 -5.70 20.43 -15.97
N ALA A 71 -5.97 19.81 -17.11
CA ALA A 71 -6.23 20.51 -18.36
C ALA A 71 -7.64 21.13 -18.33
N LYS A 72 -7.81 22.27 -19.04
CA LYS A 72 -9.14 22.91 -19.20
C LYS A 72 -10.11 22.08 -20.06
N ASN A 73 -9.63 20.99 -20.68
CA ASN A 73 -10.44 20.15 -21.56
C ASN A 73 -11.29 19.18 -20.72
N LYS A 74 -12.61 19.39 -20.74
CA LYS A 74 -13.58 18.56 -20.01
C LYS A 74 -13.53 17.08 -20.40
N PHE A 75 -13.27 16.76 -21.66
CA PHE A 75 -13.18 15.38 -22.14
C PHE A 75 -12.00 14.62 -21.51
N LEU A 76 -10.83 15.25 -21.47
CA LEU A 76 -9.65 14.67 -20.83
C LEU A 76 -9.85 14.49 -19.31
N SER A 77 -10.51 15.47 -18.67
CA SER A 77 -10.85 15.37 -17.26
C SER A 77 -11.82 14.21 -17.00
N TYR A 78 -12.80 14.00 -17.87
CA TYR A 78 -13.76 12.89 -17.74
C TYR A 78 -13.08 11.51 -17.86
N ILE A 79 -12.17 11.34 -18.81
CA ILE A 79 -11.38 10.09 -18.94
C ILE A 79 -10.60 9.78 -17.65
N ASN A 80 -9.97 10.80 -17.06
CA ASN A 80 -9.27 10.63 -15.80
C ASN A 80 -10.20 10.18 -14.67
N ILE A 81 -11.34 10.85 -14.51
CA ILE A 81 -12.33 10.51 -13.48
C ILE A 81 -12.84 9.07 -13.68
N ALA A 82 -13.20 8.71 -14.91
CA ALA A 82 -13.66 7.37 -15.23
C ALA A 82 -12.60 6.30 -14.89
N TYR A 83 -11.34 6.53 -15.24
CA TYR A 83 -10.24 5.63 -14.88
C TYR A 83 -10.13 5.44 -13.36
N VAL A 84 -10.10 6.55 -12.62
CA VAL A 84 -9.95 6.53 -11.16
C VAL A 84 -11.12 5.81 -10.49
N GLU A 85 -12.35 6.11 -10.92
CA GLU A 85 -13.55 5.47 -10.36
C GLU A 85 -13.60 3.97 -10.66
N ILE A 86 -13.32 3.57 -11.90
CA ILE A 86 -13.31 2.16 -12.30
C ILE A 86 -12.24 1.38 -11.52
N VAL A 87 -11.00 1.86 -11.52
CA VAL A 87 -9.91 1.15 -10.87
C VAL A 87 -10.12 1.03 -9.36
N ARG A 88 -10.61 2.09 -8.71
CA ARG A 88 -10.90 2.07 -7.26
C ARG A 88 -12.09 1.20 -6.89
N ALA A 89 -13.03 0.97 -7.81
CA ALA A 89 -14.17 0.08 -7.58
C ALA A 89 -13.78 -1.41 -7.62
N ILE A 90 -12.64 -1.77 -8.21
CA ILE A 90 -12.20 -3.16 -8.31
C ILE A 90 -11.49 -3.56 -6.99
N PRO A 91 -11.96 -4.61 -6.28
CA PRO A 91 -11.24 -5.12 -5.12
C PRO A 91 -9.85 -5.61 -5.50
N LEU A 92 -8.81 -5.17 -4.77
CA LEU A 92 -7.42 -5.49 -5.09
C LEU A 92 -7.15 -7.00 -5.20
N LEU A 93 -7.74 -7.80 -4.30
CA LEU A 93 -7.61 -9.26 -4.35
C LEU A 93 -8.10 -9.82 -5.69
N VAL A 94 -9.25 -9.35 -6.17
CA VAL A 94 -9.83 -9.77 -7.45
C VAL A 94 -8.93 -9.35 -8.61
N LEU A 95 -8.37 -8.14 -8.55
CA LEU A 95 -7.44 -7.65 -9.57
C LEU A 95 -6.15 -8.49 -9.61
N ILE A 96 -5.59 -8.87 -8.46
CA ILE A 96 -4.42 -9.77 -8.39
C ILE A 96 -4.71 -11.11 -9.07
N LEU A 97 -5.84 -11.72 -8.74
CA LEU A 97 -6.25 -13.00 -9.34
C LEU A 97 -6.49 -12.85 -10.85
N TRP A 98 -7.11 -11.77 -11.28
CA TRP A 98 -7.39 -11.53 -12.70
C TRP A 98 -6.09 -11.30 -13.49
N VAL A 99 -5.15 -10.52 -12.98
CA VAL A 99 -3.85 -10.29 -13.65
C VAL A 99 -3.04 -11.58 -13.74
N TYR A 100 -3.10 -12.43 -12.71
CA TYR A 100 -2.29 -13.65 -12.68
C TYR A 100 -2.91 -14.79 -13.49
N TYR A 101 -4.22 -15.01 -13.41
CA TYR A 101 -4.89 -16.13 -14.07
C TYR A 101 -5.65 -15.72 -15.34
N GLY A 102 -6.31 -14.55 -15.32
CA GLY A 102 -7.20 -14.13 -16.41
C GLY A 102 -6.44 -13.48 -17.58
N LEU A 103 -5.51 -12.59 -17.30
CA LEU A 103 -4.75 -11.88 -18.33
C LEU A 103 -3.98 -12.81 -19.28
N PRO A 104 -3.30 -13.87 -18.81
CA PRO A 104 -2.64 -14.84 -19.68
C PRO A 104 -3.59 -15.55 -20.66
N ILE A 105 -4.81 -15.87 -20.22
CA ILE A 105 -5.81 -16.52 -21.08
C ILE A 105 -6.23 -15.58 -22.22
N MET A 106 -6.35 -14.26 -21.94
CA MET A 106 -6.77 -13.27 -22.94
C MET A 106 -5.66 -12.89 -23.92
N THR A 107 -4.42 -12.81 -23.43
CA THR A 107 -3.30 -12.24 -24.20
C THR A 107 -2.31 -13.27 -24.71
N GLY A 108 -2.34 -14.50 -24.18
CA GLY A 108 -1.32 -15.53 -24.42
C GLY A 108 0.03 -15.26 -23.70
N ILE A 109 0.12 -14.15 -22.92
CA ILE A 109 1.34 -13.75 -22.22
C ILE A 109 1.22 -14.13 -20.75
N SER A 110 2.06 -15.06 -20.27
CA SER A 110 2.12 -15.43 -18.87
C SER A 110 3.17 -14.61 -18.12
N PHE A 111 2.78 -14.08 -16.97
CA PHE A 111 3.68 -13.37 -16.07
C PHE A 111 4.04 -14.25 -14.86
N SER A 112 5.22 -14.02 -14.30
CA SER A 112 5.57 -14.63 -13.02
C SER A 112 4.61 -14.12 -11.93
N PRO A 113 4.39 -14.89 -10.84
CA PRO A 113 3.60 -14.41 -9.69
C PRO A 113 4.05 -13.02 -9.23
N PHE A 114 5.36 -12.82 -9.13
CA PHE A 114 5.96 -11.57 -8.69
C PHE A 114 5.62 -10.38 -9.61
N THR A 115 5.75 -10.57 -10.93
CA THR A 115 5.39 -9.54 -11.92
C THR A 115 3.90 -9.24 -11.88
N SER A 116 3.06 -10.26 -11.79
CA SER A 116 1.60 -10.11 -11.69
C SER A 116 1.18 -9.34 -10.45
N GLY A 117 1.80 -9.64 -9.31
CA GLY A 117 1.57 -8.92 -8.05
C GLY A 117 1.93 -7.43 -8.16
N ILE A 118 3.11 -7.12 -8.74
CA ILE A 118 3.53 -5.73 -8.97
C ILE A 118 2.56 -5.00 -9.90
N ILE A 119 2.17 -5.61 -11.02
CA ILE A 119 1.23 -5.00 -11.99
C ILE A 119 -0.11 -4.69 -11.31
N ALA A 120 -0.68 -5.67 -10.60
CA ALA A 120 -1.97 -5.50 -9.94
C ALA A 120 -1.93 -4.41 -8.86
N LEU A 121 -0.91 -4.45 -7.98
CA LEU A 121 -0.70 -3.42 -6.96
C LEU A 121 -0.48 -2.04 -7.61
N ALA A 122 0.38 -1.94 -8.62
CA ALA A 122 0.69 -0.68 -9.25
C ALA A 122 -0.53 -0.06 -9.96
N ILE A 123 -1.34 -0.86 -10.65
CA ILE A 123 -2.58 -0.38 -11.29
C ILE A 123 -3.58 0.10 -10.21
N SER A 124 -3.86 -0.73 -9.20
CA SER A 124 -4.78 -0.36 -8.12
C SER A 124 -4.37 0.95 -7.45
N GLU A 125 -3.09 1.05 -7.08
CA GLU A 125 -2.56 2.19 -6.37
C GLU A 125 -2.43 3.45 -7.24
N SER A 126 -2.27 3.31 -8.56
CA SER A 126 -2.16 4.45 -9.47
C SER A 126 -3.38 5.37 -9.43
N ALA A 127 -4.56 4.81 -9.20
CA ALA A 127 -5.79 5.58 -9.09
C ALA A 127 -5.82 6.45 -7.81
N PHE A 128 -5.32 5.92 -6.68
CA PHE A 128 -5.16 6.69 -5.45
C PHE A 128 -4.07 7.75 -5.59
N GLN A 129 -2.94 7.40 -6.23
CA GLN A 129 -1.86 8.33 -6.50
C GLN A 129 -2.32 9.49 -7.41
N ALA A 130 -3.15 9.20 -8.43
CA ALA A 130 -3.70 10.23 -9.31
C ALA A 130 -4.51 11.27 -8.53
N GLU A 131 -5.33 10.83 -7.56
CA GLU A 131 -6.09 11.72 -6.69
C GLU A 131 -5.18 12.55 -5.76
N ILE A 132 -4.11 11.94 -5.21
CA ILE A 132 -3.14 12.64 -4.38
C ILE A 132 -2.44 13.74 -5.19
N PHE A 133 -1.98 13.45 -6.40
CA PHE A 133 -1.37 14.44 -7.28
C PHE A 133 -2.35 15.54 -7.66
N ARG A 134 -3.57 15.17 -8.07
CA ARG A 134 -4.62 16.14 -8.41
C ARG A 134 -4.95 17.05 -7.24
N ALA A 135 -5.15 16.52 -6.05
CA ALA A 135 -5.46 17.29 -4.85
C ALA A 135 -4.31 18.23 -4.45
N GLY A 136 -3.07 17.71 -4.45
CA GLY A 136 -1.90 18.50 -4.10
C GLY A 136 -1.62 19.64 -5.09
N ILE A 137 -1.81 19.43 -6.39
CA ILE A 137 -1.66 20.49 -7.40
C ILE A 137 -2.79 21.52 -7.29
N ASN A 138 -4.02 21.07 -7.06
CA ASN A 138 -5.17 21.97 -6.90
C ASN A 138 -5.13 22.78 -5.58
N SER A 139 -4.36 22.34 -4.59
CA SER A 139 -4.18 23.10 -3.34
C SER A 139 -3.38 24.39 -3.52
N ILE A 140 -2.66 24.54 -4.64
CA ILE A 140 -1.87 25.74 -4.92
C ILE A 140 -2.77 26.90 -5.32
N LYS A 141 -2.58 28.04 -4.65
CA LYS A 141 -3.39 29.25 -4.84
C LYS A 141 -3.43 29.66 -6.32
N LYS A 142 -4.62 30.07 -6.77
CA LYS A 142 -4.86 30.53 -8.15
C LYS A 142 -3.91 31.67 -8.56
N ALA A 143 -3.55 32.55 -7.63
CA ALA A 143 -2.59 33.62 -7.85
C ALA A 143 -1.23 33.13 -8.36
N GLN A 144 -0.76 31.95 -7.96
CA GLN A 144 0.49 31.34 -8.46
C GLN A 144 0.38 30.94 -9.93
N TRP A 145 -0.77 30.42 -10.32
CA TRP A 145 -1.07 30.10 -11.72
C TRP A 145 -1.15 31.36 -12.59
N GLU A 146 -1.75 32.42 -12.06
CA GLU A 146 -1.90 33.71 -12.73
C GLU A 146 -0.56 34.43 -12.88
N ALA A 147 0.27 34.43 -11.82
CA ALA A 147 1.63 34.99 -11.87
C ALA A 147 2.49 34.30 -12.95
N GLY A 148 2.45 32.98 -13.01
CA GLY A 148 3.16 32.24 -14.07
C GLY A 148 2.62 32.54 -15.49
N SER A 149 1.31 32.85 -15.62
CA SER A 149 0.73 33.29 -16.89
C SER A 149 1.23 34.67 -17.30
N SER A 150 1.30 35.61 -16.35
CA SER A 150 1.79 36.98 -16.58
C SER A 150 3.25 37.02 -17.04
N LEU A 151 4.03 36.01 -16.67
CA LEU A 151 5.41 35.80 -17.13
C LEU A 151 5.48 35.11 -18.52
N GLY A 152 4.35 34.90 -19.21
CA GLY A 152 4.30 34.26 -20.52
C GLY A 152 4.59 32.75 -20.51
N LEU A 153 4.58 32.10 -19.33
CA LEU A 153 4.83 30.68 -19.24
C LEU A 153 3.63 29.88 -19.77
N ASN A 154 3.89 28.92 -20.65
CA ASN A 154 2.87 27.96 -21.07
C ASN A 154 2.51 26.99 -19.94
N PHE A 155 1.43 26.20 -20.11
CA PHE A 155 0.91 25.30 -19.08
C PHE A 155 1.98 24.38 -18.47
N PHE A 156 2.77 23.72 -19.30
CA PHE A 156 3.79 22.78 -18.85
C PHE A 156 4.95 23.45 -18.11
N LYS A 157 5.39 24.63 -18.56
CA LYS A 157 6.42 25.40 -17.87
C LYS A 157 5.91 25.91 -16.53
N ARG A 158 4.67 26.41 -16.44
CA ARG A 158 4.05 26.80 -15.16
C ARG A 158 3.95 25.64 -14.20
N LEU A 159 3.43 24.48 -14.69
CA LEU A 159 3.31 23.29 -13.87
C LEU A 159 4.68 22.88 -13.31
N ARG A 160 5.71 22.79 -14.17
CA ARG A 160 7.04 22.31 -13.77
C ARG A 160 7.80 23.30 -12.88
N LEU A 161 7.79 24.60 -13.21
CA LEU A 161 8.68 25.58 -12.59
C LEU A 161 8.05 26.31 -11.42
N VAL A 162 6.71 26.43 -11.36
CA VAL A 162 6.01 27.22 -10.34
C VAL A 162 5.17 26.33 -9.43
N ILE A 163 4.34 25.47 -10.02
CA ILE A 163 3.29 24.74 -9.26
C ILE A 163 3.84 23.47 -8.60
N LEU A 164 4.52 22.60 -9.36
CA LEU A 164 5.03 21.33 -8.83
C LEU A 164 5.98 21.50 -7.64
N PRO A 165 6.95 22.43 -7.64
CA PRO A 165 7.83 22.61 -6.47
C PRO A 165 7.08 22.96 -5.20
N GLN A 166 5.97 23.71 -5.31
CA GLN A 166 5.11 24.04 -4.17
C GLN A 166 4.17 22.88 -3.82
N ALA A 167 3.57 22.23 -4.82
CA ALA A 167 2.65 21.12 -4.63
C ALA A 167 3.30 19.89 -3.98
N ILE A 168 4.58 19.61 -4.27
CA ILE A 168 5.33 18.49 -3.70
C ILE A 168 5.28 18.50 -2.17
N LYS A 169 5.40 19.66 -1.54
CA LYS A 169 5.31 19.79 -0.07
C LYS A 169 3.98 19.27 0.49
N ASN A 170 2.88 19.46 -0.24
CA ASN A 170 1.55 19.02 0.15
C ASN A 170 1.30 17.53 -0.25
N ILE A 171 1.95 17.06 -1.30
CA ILE A 171 1.83 15.70 -1.84
C ILE A 171 2.61 14.69 -1.00
N LEU A 172 3.83 15.01 -0.56
CA LEU A 172 4.73 14.09 0.13
C LEU A 172 4.12 13.41 1.36
N PRO A 173 3.41 14.10 2.28
CA PRO A 173 2.79 13.43 3.42
C PRO A 173 1.75 12.38 3.00
N ALA A 174 0.94 12.69 1.99
CA ALA A 174 -0.05 11.76 1.46
C ALA A 174 0.59 10.54 0.79
N LEU A 175 1.70 10.74 0.04
CA LEU A 175 2.49 9.64 -0.55
C LEU A 175 3.09 8.73 0.53
N GLY A 176 3.59 9.30 1.63
CA GLY A 176 4.10 8.52 2.76
C GLY A 176 3.02 7.63 3.38
N ASN A 177 1.83 8.17 3.61
CA ASN A 177 0.69 7.39 4.09
C ASN A 177 0.27 6.30 3.10
N GLN A 178 0.31 6.59 1.80
CA GLN A 178 -0.01 5.62 0.76
C GLN A 178 1.02 4.49 0.70
N PHE A 179 2.30 4.78 0.94
CA PHE A 179 3.33 3.73 1.03
C PHE A 179 3.06 2.76 2.19
N VAL A 180 2.70 3.27 3.36
CA VAL A 180 2.28 2.44 4.50
C VAL A 180 1.06 1.59 4.16
N TYR A 181 0.11 2.14 3.40
CA TYR A 181 -1.05 1.40 2.92
C TYR A 181 -0.66 0.26 1.98
N VAL A 182 0.21 0.51 0.99
CA VAL A 182 0.71 -0.51 0.05
C VAL A 182 1.41 -1.66 0.77
N LEU A 183 2.21 -1.37 1.81
CA LEU A 183 2.83 -2.40 2.64
C LEU A 183 1.80 -3.36 3.27
N LYS A 184 0.65 -2.84 3.72
CA LYS A 184 -0.44 -3.68 4.24
C LYS A 184 -1.10 -4.49 3.14
N MET A 185 -1.39 -3.85 2.00
CA MET A 185 -2.07 -4.48 0.86
C MET A 185 -1.20 -5.52 0.16
N SER A 186 0.12 -5.41 0.26
CA SER A 186 1.04 -6.42 -0.30
C SER A 186 0.83 -7.82 0.30
N SER A 187 0.25 -7.95 1.50
CA SER A 187 -0.11 -9.24 2.10
C SER A 187 -1.05 -10.08 1.22
N LEU A 188 -1.85 -9.45 0.35
CA LEU A 188 -2.77 -10.13 -0.54
C LEU A 188 -2.06 -10.89 -1.68
N VAL A 189 -0.81 -10.54 -2.01
CA VAL A 189 -0.06 -11.24 -3.07
C VAL A 189 0.36 -12.65 -2.67
N SER A 190 0.29 -12.98 -1.38
CA SER A 190 0.53 -14.32 -0.85
C SER A 190 -0.37 -15.38 -1.52
N ILE A 191 -1.57 -14.98 -1.98
CA ILE A 191 -2.55 -15.87 -2.61
C ILE A 191 -2.08 -16.45 -3.94
N ILE A 192 -1.25 -15.71 -4.68
CA ILE A 192 -0.66 -16.16 -5.94
C ILE A 192 0.73 -16.79 -5.75
N GLY A 193 1.11 -17.12 -4.51
CA GLY A 193 2.32 -17.87 -4.18
C GLY A 193 3.59 -17.06 -3.99
N ILE A 194 3.50 -15.73 -3.86
CA ILE A 194 4.66 -14.89 -3.53
C ILE A 194 5.05 -15.14 -2.07
N ALA A 195 6.32 -15.41 -1.83
CA ALA A 195 6.86 -15.76 -0.51
C ALA A 195 7.08 -14.53 0.40
N ASP A 196 6.02 -13.72 0.57
CA ASP A 196 5.95 -12.60 1.50
C ASP A 196 5.77 -13.06 2.96
N LEU A 197 5.67 -12.12 3.90
CA LEU A 197 5.42 -12.42 5.32
C LEU A 197 4.18 -13.31 5.52
N THR A 198 3.08 -13.00 4.85
CA THR A 198 1.82 -13.74 5.00
C THR A 198 1.93 -15.16 4.45
N ARG A 199 2.59 -15.34 3.31
CA ARG A 199 2.83 -16.68 2.72
C ARG A 199 3.70 -17.52 3.63
N LYS A 200 4.78 -16.96 4.19
CA LYS A 200 5.66 -17.64 5.14
C LYS A 200 4.91 -18.10 6.39
N ALA A 201 4.05 -17.24 6.93
CA ALA A 201 3.20 -17.61 8.06
C ALA A 201 2.24 -18.76 7.71
N ASN A 202 1.56 -18.69 6.55
CA ASN A 202 0.65 -19.74 6.10
C ASN A 202 1.36 -21.09 5.93
N GLU A 203 2.55 -21.10 5.34
CA GLU A 203 3.36 -22.32 5.18
C GLU A 203 3.77 -22.92 6.53
N LEU A 204 4.14 -22.08 7.49
CA LEU A 204 4.49 -22.56 8.83
C LEU A 204 3.26 -23.07 9.60
N VAL A 205 2.09 -22.44 9.44
CA VAL A 205 0.82 -22.92 10.02
C VAL A 205 0.49 -24.33 9.52
N VAL A 206 0.63 -24.57 8.22
CA VAL A 206 0.35 -25.89 7.61
C VAL A 206 1.27 -26.98 8.17
N THR A 207 2.53 -26.65 8.48
CA THR A 207 3.51 -27.62 8.99
C THR A 207 3.43 -27.84 10.48
N THR A 208 3.03 -26.84 11.24
CA THR A 208 3.03 -26.88 12.72
C THR A 208 1.64 -27.07 13.33
N TYR A 209 0.57 -26.80 12.57
CA TYR A 209 -0.83 -26.79 13.03
C TYR A 209 -1.08 -25.86 14.23
N ARG A 210 -0.35 -24.73 14.29
CA ARG A 210 -0.43 -23.71 15.35
C ARG A 210 -0.76 -22.32 14.80
N PRO A 211 -1.98 -22.13 14.29
CA PRO A 211 -2.35 -20.85 13.64
C PRO A 211 -2.37 -19.67 14.60
N LEU A 212 -2.76 -19.87 15.85
CA LEU A 212 -2.92 -18.76 16.80
C LEU A 212 -1.59 -18.10 17.12
N GLU A 213 -0.57 -18.87 17.45
CA GLU A 213 0.76 -18.35 17.77
C GLU A 213 1.42 -17.70 16.56
N ILE A 214 1.35 -18.38 15.40
CA ILE A 214 2.02 -17.90 14.16
C ILE A 214 1.35 -16.64 13.65
N TYR A 215 0.01 -16.57 13.58
CA TYR A 215 -0.65 -15.35 13.12
C TYR A 215 -0.53 -14.21 14.14
N THR A 216 -0.44 -14.49 15.43
CA THR A 216 -0.14 -13.45 16.43
C THR A 216 1.27 -12.89 16.18
N PHE A 217 2.25 -13.74 15.90
CA PHE A 217 3.59 -13.29 15.55
C PHE A 217 3.59 -12.49 14.24
N LEU A 218 2.87 -12.94 13.20
CA LEU A 218 2.71 -12.20 11.93
C LEU A 218 2.13 -10.80 12.15
N ILE A 219 1.15 -10.65 13.05
CA ILE A 219 0.60 -9.33 13.42
C ILE A 219 1.71 -8.45 14.00
N LEU A 220 2.55 -9.00 14.89
CA LEU A 220 3.66 -8.27 15.47
C LEU A 220 4.72 -7.89 14.44
N GLU A 221 5.05 -8.78 13.48
CA GLU A 221 5.96 -8.49 12.38
C GLU A 221 5.46 -7.31 11.54
N TYR A 222 4.19 -7.33 11.10
CA TYR A 222 3.60 -6.21 10.37
C TYR A 222 3.54 -4.94 11.21
N LEU A 223 3.18 -5.04 12.49
CA LEU A 223 3.13 -3.89 13.39
C LEU A 223 4.50 -3.20 13.48
N VAL A 224 5.55 -3.96 13.76
CA VAL A 224 6.92 -3.42 13.86
C VAL A 224 7.37 -2.82 12.52
N LEU A 225 7.17 -3.56 11.41
CA LEU A 225 7.54 -3.09 10.08
C LEU A 225 6.83 -1.78 9.73
N ILE A 226 5.52 -1.70 9.96
CA ILE A 226 4.71 -0.53 9.65
C ILE A 226 5.08 0.65 10.54
N LEU A 227 5.33 0.44 11.84
CA LEU A 227 5.76 1.51 12.75
C LEU A 227 7.12 2.09 12.33
N ILE A 228 8.08 1.23 11.96
CA ILE A 228 9.40 1.68 11.47
C ILE A 228 9.23 2.52 10.20
N VAL A 229 8.50 2.01 9.21
CA VAL A 229 8.30 2.73 7.95
C VAL A 229 7.52 4.03 8.14
N SER A 230 6.48 4.01 8.97
CA SER A 230 5.69 5.20 9.30
C SER A 230 6.53 6.27 10.00
N TYR A 231 7.39 5.88 10.92
CA TYR A 231 8.32 6.80 11.59
C TYR A 231 9.25 7.49 10.60
N PHE A 232 9.85 6.75 9.68
CA PHE A 232 10.70 7.35 8.63
C PHE A 232 9.88 8.25 7.69
N CYS A 233 8.70 7.82 7.25
CA CYS A 233 7.84 8.65 6.41
C CYS A 233 7.48 9.96 7.10
N LEU A 234 7.12 9.94 8.39
CA LEU A 234 6.76 11.13 9.15
C LEU A 234 7.95 12.08 9.34
N LEU A 235 9.16 11.56 9.57
CA LEU A 235 10.37 12.39 9.68
C LEU A 235 10.63 13.23 8.42
N TYR A 236 10.38 12.66 7.23
CA TYR A 236 10.60 13.38 5.97
C TYR A 236 9.40 14.24 5.54
N THR A 237 8.22 14.02 6.12
CA THR A 237 6.98 14.69 5.68
C THR A 237 6.45 15.69 6.69
N SER A 238 6.98 15.72 7.93
CA SER A 238 6.60 16.73 8.92
C SER A 238 7.04 18.13 8.46
N PRO A 239 6.13 19.12 8.42
CA PRO A 239 6.52 20.49 8.16
C PRO A 239 7.54 20.94 9.21
N SER A 240 8.64 21.57 8.76
CA SER A 240 9.63 22.13 9.67
C SER A 240 8.93 23.17 10.58
N PRO A 241 9.27 23.26 11.89
CA PRO A 241 8.76 24.31 12.77
C PRO A 241 9.08 25.73 12.29
N ARG A 242 9.89 25.88 11.23
CA ARG A 242 10.22 27.17 10.59
C ARG A 242 9.27 27.57 9.48
N ASP A 243 8.33 26.72 9.10
CA ASP A 243 7.36 26.98 8.01
C ASP A 243 5.95 27.34 8.55
N SER A 244 5.80 27.51 9.88
CA SER A 244 4.59 27.97 10.58
C SER A 244 4.62 29.48 10.86
#